data_9268a33d5f2496d57fdce1dace6b81de
#
_entry.id   9268a33d5f2496d57fdce1dace6b81de
#
_cell.length_a   1.000
_cell.length_b   1.000
_cell.length_c   1.000
_cell.angle_alpha   90.00
_cell.angle_beta   90.00
_cell.angle_gamma   90.00
#
_symmetry.space_group_name_H-M   'P 1'
#
loop_
_entity.id
_entity.type
_entity.pdbx_description
1 polymer ?
#
loop_
_entity_poly.entity_id
_entity_poly.type
_entity_poly.pdbx_seq_one_letter_code
_entity_poly.pdbx_strand_id
1 'polypeptide(L)'
;MESVKISQLPKEKVSKLIFNLIAPRPVAWISTVSKEGVVNLAPFSFFNAITTKPPLLMVSVGKRKDGSLKDTSRNIKETGEFVVNLVSRELLEKMHLSGKDYPPQVSEAKELNLELEPSLIVKPPRVKASPASLECLLRETFQLGSTPMDVFIGEVVAVKYEPYLLSSQKGLVGRLGGKRYCVVDCEVDLSGI
;
A
#
# COMPACT_ATOMS: atom_id res chain seq x y z
N MET A 1 -18.33 -10.21 26.17
CA MET A 1 -17.71 -10.60 24.87
C MET A 1 -18.85 -11.08 23.97
N GLU A 2 -18.88 -10.62 22.70
CA GLU A 2 -19.91 -11.02 21.74
C GLU A 2 -19.35 -12.05 20.75
N SER A 3 -20.20 -12.97 20.32
CA SER A 3 -19.87 -13.99 19.30
C SER A 3 -20.90 -13.95 18.19
N VAL A 4 -20.44 -14.00 16.93
CA VAL A 4 -21.33 -13.94 15.77
C VAL A 4 -20.79 -14.84 14.65
N LYS A 5 -21.71 -15.52 13.95
CA LYS A 5 -21.38 -16.27 12.73
C LYS A 5 -21.34 -15.32 11.55
N ILE A 6 -20.23 -15.31 10.78
CA ILE A 6 -20.04 -14.43 9.62
C ILE A 6 -21.15 -14.61 8.58
N SER A 7 -21.63 -15.84 8.38
CA SER A 7 -22.73 -16.16 7.45
C SER A 7 -24.07 -15.48 7.78
N GLN A 8 -24.23 -14.97 9.00
CA GLN A 8 -25.44 -14.28 9.49
C GLN A 8 -25.35 -12.76 9.40
N LEU A 9 -24.21 -12.23 8.93
CA LEU A 9 -23.96 -10.81 8.86
C LEU A 9 -24.10 -10.26 7.44
N PRO A 10 -24.65 -9.04 7.27
CA PRO A 10 -24.57 -8.35 6.00
C PRO A 10 -23.11 -7.98 5.67
N LYS A 11 -22.79 -7.93 4.36
CA LYS A 11 -21.42 -7.71 3.86
C LYS A 11 -20.73 -6.49 4.46
N GLU A 12 -21.46 -5.39 4.64
CA GLU A 12 -20.93 -4.14 5.21
C GLU A 12 -20.47 -4.33 6.67
N LYS A 13 -21.20 -5.15 7.44
CA LYS A 13 -20.87 -5.43 8.83
C LYS A 13 -19.65 -6.36 8.92
N VAL A 14 -19.56 -7.35 8.02
CA VAL A 14 -18.38 -8.22 7.89
C VAL A 14 -17.15 -7.38 7.55
N SER A 15 -17.23 -6.52 6.54
CA SER A 15 -16.13 -5.63 6.16
C SER A 15 -15.69 -4.74 7.32
N LYS A 16 -16.64 -4.15 8.04
CA LYS A 16 -16.36 -3.30 9.21
C LYS A 16 -15.66 -4.08 10.33
N LEU A 17 -16.08 -5.31 10.60
CA LEU A 17 -15.44 -6.16 11.60
C LEU A 17 -14.00 -6.47 11.20
N ILE A 18 -13.76 -6.98 9.98
CA ILE A 18 -12.41 -7.31 9.50
C ILE A 18 -11.49 -6.09 9.54
N PHE A 19 -11.95 -4.92 9.05
CA PHE A 19 -11.14 -3.70 9.05
C PHE A 19 -10.81 -3.17 10.44
N ASN A 20 -11.66 -3.41 11.45
CA ASN A 20 -11.41 -2.93 12.80
C ASN A 20 -10.66 -3.94 13.67
N LEU A 21 -10.84 -5.24 13.43
CA LEU A 21 -10.19 -6.29 14.21
C LEU A 21 -8.77 -6.60 13.71
N ILE A 22 -8.53 -6.45 12.40
CA ILE A 22 -7.19 -6.54 11.82
C ILE A 22 -6.63 -5.13 11.68
N ALA A 23 -6.10 -4.59 12.78
CA ALA A 23 -5.59 -3.23 12.85
C ALA A 23 -4.54 -3.14 13.99
N PRO A 24 -3.54 -2.25 13.85
CA PRO A 24 -3.23 -1.44 12.67
C PRO A 24 -2.68 -2.27 11.51
N ARG A 25 -3.05 -1.92 10.28
CA ARG A 25 -2.45 -2.50 9.08
C ARG A 25 -1.36 -1.58 8.54
N PRO A 26 -0.24 -2.11 8.05
CA PRO A 26 0.73 -1.29 7.34
C PRO A 26 0.09 -0.68 6.08
N VAL A 27 0.60 0.47 5.66
CA VAL A 27 0.14 1.17 4.46
C VAL A 27 1.20 1.06 3.38
N ALA A 28 0.84 0.44 2.25
CA ALA A 28 1.60 0.50 1.02
C ALA A 28 1.12 1.70 0.20
N TRP A 29 1.91 2.77 0.12
CA TRP A 29 1.66 3.88 -0.78
C TRP A 29 2.35 3.59 -2.10
N ILE A 30 1.58 3.08 -3.08
CA ILE A 30 2.15 2.46 -4.28
C ILE A 30 2.20 3.46 -5.41
N SER A 31 3.41 3.67 -5.95
CA SER A 31 3.62 4.34 -7.22
C SER A 31 3.79 3.32 -8.35
N THR A 32 3.14 3.60 -9.47
CA THR A 32 3.21 2.85 -10.72
C THR A 32 3.30 3.84 -11.89
N VAL A 33 3.69 3.36 -13.07
CA VAL A 33 3.70 4.16 -14.30
C VAL A 33 2.87 3.44 -15.36
N SER A 34 1.99 4.17 -16.04
CA SER A 34 1.25 3.63 -17.18
C SER A 34 2.16 3.47 -18.41
N LYS A 35 1.68 2.78 -19.44
CA LYS A 35 2.41 2.68 -20.73
C LYS A 35 2.66 4.04 -21.39
N GLU A 36 1.79 5.02 -21.10
CA GLU A 36 1.87 6.40 -21.58
C GLU A 36 2.79 7.29 -20.73
N GLY A 37 3.40 6.71 -19.66
CA GLY A 37 4.32 7.44 -18.79
C GLY A 37 3.65 8.24 -17.66
N VAL A 38 2.35 8.07 -17.42
CA VAL A 38 1.64 8.74 -16.32
C VAL A 38 1.93 8.03 -15.01
N VAL A 39 2.45 8.76 -14.04
CA VAL A 39 2.69 8.23 -12.68
C VAL A 39 1.37 8.25 -11.91
N ASN A 40 0.96 7.08 -11.42
CA ASN A 40 -0.15 6.91 -10.49
C ASN A 40 0.39 6.64 -9.09
N LEU A 41 -0.25 7.19 -8.06
CA LEU A 41 0.15 7.05 -6.66
C LEU A 41 -1.09 6.85 -5.78
N ALA A 42 -1.25 5.66 -5.21
CA ALA A 42 -2.42 5.31 -4.41
C ALA A 42 -2.10 4.45 -3.17
N PRO A 43 -2.84 4.63 -2.04
CA PRO A 43 -2.61 3.90 -0.79
C PRO A 43 -3.42 2.61 -0.71
N PHE A 44 -2.78 1.55 -0.23
CA PHE A 44 -3.40 0.25 0.05
C PHE A 44 -3.00 -0.23 1.44
N SER A 45 -3.92 -0.92 2.14
CA SER A 45 -3.68 -1.45 3.48
C SER A 45 -3.97 -2.95 3.63
N PHE A 46 -4.31 -3.65 2.57
CA PHE A 46 -4.20 -5.10 2.48
C PHE A 46 -2.82 -5.43 1.93
N PHE A 47 -1.82 -5.26 2.78
CA PHE A 47 -0.39 -5.30 2.45
C PHE A 47 0.38 -5.96 3.57
N ASN A 48 1.31 -6.87 3.22
CA ASN A 48 2.24 -7.46 4.18
C ASN A 48 3.44 -8.11 3.46
N ALA A 49 4.52 -8.36 4.22
CA ALA A 49 5.59 -9.25 3.80
C ALA A 49 5.14 -10.71 3.83
N ILE A 50 5.66 -11.55 2.92
CA ILE A 50 5.38 -12.99 2.84
C ILE A 50 6.63 -13.79 3.25
N THR A 51 7.75 -13.53 2.60
CA THR A 51 9.02 -14.21 2.83
C THR A 51 10.19 -13.24 2.70
N THR A 52 11.37 -13.67 3.20
CA THR A 52 12.61 -12.90 3.07
C THR A 52 13.63 -13.57 2.14
N LYS A 53 13.35 -14.79 1.66
CA LYS A 53 14.23 -15.54 0.74
C LYS A 53 13.40 -16.32 -0.29
N PRO A 54 13.13 -15.74 -1.47
CA PRO A 54 13.35 -14.34 -1.87
C PRO A 54 12.49 -13.36 -1.07
N PRO A 55 12.82 -12.06 -1.04
CA PRO A 55 12.04 -11.07 -0.30
C PRO A 55 10.73 -10.75 -1.07
N LEU A 56 9.63 -11.38 -0.64
CA LEU A 56 8.32 -11.24 -1.26
C LEU A 56 7.37 -10.48 -0.35
N LEU A 57 6.57 -9.63 -0.96
CA LEU A 57 5.44 -8.95 -0.35
C LEU A 57 4.15 -9.19 -1.13
N MET A 58 3.01 -9.01 -0.44
CA MET A 58 1.70 -9.04 -1.08
C MET A 58 0.97 -7.72 -0.91
N VAL A 59 0.18 -7.36 -1.92
CA VAL A 59 -0.82 -6.31 -1.82
C VAL A 59 -2.10 -6.71 -2.55
N SER A 60 -3.25 -6.43 -1.91
CA SER A 60 -4.56 -6.64 -2.55
C SER A 60 -5.16 -5.32 -2.96
N VAL A 61 -5.55 -5.21 -4.22
CA VAL A 61 -6.13 -4.03 -4.84
C VAL A 61 -7.57 -4.33 -5.26
N GLY A 62 -8.53 -3.63 -4.67
CA GLY A 62 -9.94 -3.73 -5.06
C GLY A 62 -10.22 -3.03 -6.38
N LYS A 63 -11.37 -3.34 -6.96
CA LYS A 63 -11.87 -2.65 -8.15
C LYS A 63 -12.52 -1.31 -7.81
N ARG A 64 -12.75 -0.48 -8.81
CA ARG A 64 -13.58 0.72 -8.73
C ARG A 64 -15.05 0.32 -8.52
N LYS A 65 -15.91 1.29 -8.16
CA LYS A 65 -17.35 1.04 -7.91
C LYS A 65 -18.09 0.51 -9.14
N ASP A 66 -17.66 0.89 -10.33
CA ASP A 66 -18.19 0.43 -11.61
C ASP A 66 -17.67 -0.95 -12.05
N GLY A 67 -16.81 -1.59 -11.22
CA GLY A 67 -16.19 -2.88 -11.50
C GLY A 67 -14.91 -2.80 -12.34
N SER A 68 -14.51 -1.63 -12.82
CA SER A 68 -13.27 -1.43 -13.58
C SER A 68 -12.02 -1.57 -12.70
N LEU A 69 -10.88 -1.80 -13.32
CA LEU A 69 -9.59 -1.85 -12.63
C LEU A 69 -9.19 -0.45 -12.15
N LYS A 70 -8.60 -0.39 -10.97
CA LYS A 70 -7.84 0.79 -10.55
C LYS A 70 -6.59 0.93 -11.40
N ASP A 71 -6.10 2.16 -11.56
CA ASP A 71 -4.90 2.44 -12.35
C ASP A 71 -3.69 1.66 -11.84
N THR A 72 -3.54 1.54 -10.52
CA THR A 72 -2.50 0.70 -9.89
C THR A 72 -2.55 -0.75 -10.38
N SER A 73 -3.74 -1.38 -10.38
CA SER A 73 -3.89 -2.77 -10.88
C SER A 73 -3.55 -2.89 -12.36
N ARG A 74 -4.06 -1.95 -13.17
CA ARG A 74 -3.79 -1.94 -14.61
C ARG A 74 -2.29 -1.80 -14.87
N ASN A 75 -1.65 -0.79 -14.27
CA ASN A 75 -0.25 -0.51 -14.49
C ASN A 75 0.66 -1.68 -14.06
N ILE A 76 0.42 -2.27 -12.88
CA ILE A 76 1.20 -3.43 -12.41
C ILE A 76 1.07 -4.61 -13.38
N LYS A 77 -0.16 -4.90 -13.87
CA LYS A 77 -0.38 -5.99 -14.82
C LYS A 77 0.30 -5.73 -16.17
N GLU A 78 0.38 -4.48 -16.59
CA GLU A 78 0.92 -4.08 -17.89
C GLU A 78 2.44 -3.92 -17.89
N THR A 79 3.02 -3.49 -16.78
CA THR A 79 4.45 -3.15 -16.70
C THR A 79 5.27 -4.14 -15.87
N GLY A 80 4.62 -4.86 -14.96
CA GLY A 80 5.28 -5.78 -14.03
C GLY A 80 6.08 -5.08 -12.93
N GLU A 81 5.93 -3.76 -12.76
CA GLU A 81 6.78 -2.96 -11.89
C GLU A 81 5.95 -2.04 -10.98
N PHE A 82 6.40 -1.87 -9.74
CA PHE A 82 5.81 -0.91 -8.80
C PHE A 82 6.78 -0.58 -7.67
N VAL A 83 6.51 0.53 -6.97
CA VAL A 83 7.25 0.92 -5.77
C VAL A 83 6.29 1.06 -4.60
N VAL A 84 6.63 0.46 -3.47
CA VAL A 84 5.92 0.67 -2.20
C VAL A 84 6.67 1.74 -1.41
N ASN A 85 6.04 2.88 -1.17
CA ASN A 85 6.56 3.95 -0.34
C ASN A 85 5.95 3.84 1.06
N LEU A 86 6.77 3.87 2.11
CA LEU A 86 6.28 3.95 3.48
C LEU A 86 5.80 5.38 3.79
N VAL A 87 4.88 5.50 4.72
CA VAL A 87 4.23 6.77 5.02
C VAL A 87 4.60 7.22 6.42
N SER A 88 5.22 8.39 6.53
CA SER A 88 5.42 9.07 7.81
C SER A 88 4.19 9.93 8.18
N ARG A 89 4.17 10.43 9.42
CA ARG A 89 3.12 11.33 9.93
C ARG A 89 2.93 12.55 9.01
N GLU A 90 4.02 13.14 8.53
CA GLU A 90 4.03 14.36 7.72
C GLU A 90 3.40 14.13 6.34
N LEU A 91 3.47 12.90 5.84
CA LEU A 91 2.91 12.51 4.54
C LEU A 91 1.47 12.01 4.62
N LEU A 92 0.92 11.83 5.83
CA LEU A 92 -0.37 11.18 6.07
C LEU A 92 -1.52 11.82 5.28
N GLU A 93 -1.61 13.15 5.29
CA GLU A 93 -2.68 13.87 4.59
C GLU A 93 -2.58 13.69 3.08
N LYS A 94 -1.40 13.90 2.50
CA LYS A 94 -1.16 13.74 1.06
C LYS A 94 -1.41 12.29 0.61
N MET A 95 -0.95 11.31 1.38
CA MET A 95 -1.25 9.90 1.14
C MET A 95 -2.76 9.64 1.19
N HIS A 96 -3.49 10.18 2.16
CA HIS A 96 -4.94 10.00 2.23
C HIS A 96 -5.66 10.61 1.04
N LEU A 97 -5.24 11.81 0.61
CA LEU A 97 -5.82 12.51 -0.53
C LEU A 97 -5.54 11.79 -1.86
N SER A 98 -4.37 11.17 -2.03
CA SER A 98 -4.05 10.39 -3.22
C SER A 98 -4.93 9.13 -3.40
N GLY A 99 -5.67 8.73 -2.36
CA GLY A 99 -6.63 7.63 -2.42
C GLY A 99 -7.99 8.01 -3.00
N LYS A 100 -8.20 9.26 -3.46
CA LYS A 100 -9.43 9.67 -4.17
C LYS A 100 -9.45 9.09 -5.59
N ASP A 101 -10.62 9.10 -6.20
CA ASP A 101 -10.76 8.71 -7.60
C ASP A 101 -10.30 9.88 -8.51
N TYR A 102 -9.12 9.73 -9.11
CA TYR A 102 -8.61 10.63 -10.14
C TYR A 102 -8.80 10.02 -11.53
N PRO A 103 -8.92 10.86 -12.58
CA PRO A 103 -8.87 10.38 -13.96
C PRO A 103 -7.51 9.73 -14.26
N PRO A 104 -7.46 8.69 -15.13
CA PRO A 104 -6.21 7.96 -15.42
C PRO A 104 -5.06 8.80 -16.01
N GLN A 105 -5.37 9.97 -16.57
CA GLN A 105 -4.40 10.90 -17.14
C GLN A 105 -3.79 11.86 -16.09
N VAL A 106 -4.35 11.86 -14.88
CA VAL A 106 -3.94 12.75 -13.79
C VAL A 106 -3.01 12.01 -12.86
N SER A 107 -1.85 12.62 -12.58
CA SER A 107 -0.91 12.10 -11.59
C SER A 107 -1.23 12.67 -10.22
N GLU A 108 -1.60 11.84 -9.25
CA GLU A 108 -1.86 12.26 -7.87
C GLU A 108 -0.65 12.95 -7.25
N ALA A 109 0.55 12.51 -7.62
CA ALA A 109 1.78 13.15 -7.12
C ALA A 109 1.91 14.61 -7.56
N LYS A 110 1.53 14.91 -8.81
CA LYS A 110 1.53 16.30 -9.32
C LYS A 110 0.45 17.13 -8.65
N GLU A 111 -0.78 16.62 -8.56
CA GLU A 111 -1.91 17.31 -7.93
C GLU A 111 -1.66 17.64 -6.46
N LEU A 112 -0.90 16.79 -5.77
CA LEU A 112 -0.59 16.97 -4.34
C LEU A 112 0.77 17.63 -4.08
N ASN A 113 1.43 18.15 -5.12
CA ASN A 113 2.75 18.77 -5.03
C ASN A 113 3.74 17.87 -4.25
N LEU A 114 3.86 16.61 -4.69
CA LEU A 114 4.81 15.64 -4.18
C LEU A 114 6.03 15.57 -5.09
N GLU A 115 7.21 15.73 -4.52
CA GLU A 115 8.45 15.49 -5.23
C GLU A 115 8.67 14.00 -5.40
N LEU A 116 8.99 13.60 -6.62
CA LEU A 116 9.35 12.23 -6.97
C LEU A 116 10.83 12.15 -7.34
N GLU A 117 11.45 11.02 -7.03
CA GLU A 117 12.81 10.69 -7.45
C GLU A 117 12.83 9.39 -8.25
N PRO A 118 13.74 9.25 -9.22
CA PRO A 118 13.93 7.99 -9.94
C PRO A 118 14.20 6.84 -8.97
N SER A 119 13.68 5.67 -9.29
CA SER A 119 14.05 4.41 -8.68
C SER A 119 15.41 3.92 -9.20
N LEU A 120 16.02 2.97 -8.51
CA LEU A 120 17.31 2.38 -8.87
C LEU A 120 17.18 1.34 -9.98
N ILE A 121 16.14 0.49 -9.91
CA ILE A 121 15.95 -0.69 -10.76
C ILE A 121 14.70 -0.56 -11.63
N VAL A 122 13.55 -0.16 -11.04
CA VAL A 122 12.25 -0.14 -11.72
C VAL A 122 11.93 1.24 -12.28
N LYS A 123 11.02 1.30 -13.26
CA LYS A 123 10.60 2.57 -13.89
C LYS A 123 9.74 3.48 -12.99
N PRO A 124 8.78 2.95 -12.21
CA PRO A 124 7.98 3.79 -11.33
C PRO A 124 8.87 4.55 -10.34
N PRO A 125 8.72 5.89 -10.23
CA PRO A 125 9.52 6.67 -9.30
C PRO A 125 9.06 6.47 -7.85
N ARG A 126 9.92 6.77 -6.91
CA ARG A 126 9.61 6.82 -5.48
C ARG A 126 9.17 8.22 -5.04
N VAL A 127 8.41 8.31 -3.96
CA VAL A 127 8.13 9.57 -3.28
C VAL A 127 9.39 10.00 -2.52
N LYS A 128 9.97 11.16 -2.86
CA LYS A 128 11.25 11.64 -2.30
C LYS A 128 11.24 11.71 -0.78
N ALA A 129 10.16 12.26 -0.21
CA ALA A 129 10.01 12.45 1.24
C ALA A 129 9.61 11.16 1.99
N SER A 130 9.38 10.05 1.31
CA SER A 130 9.08 8.77 1.97
C SER A 130 10.30 8.26 2.74
N PRO A 131 10.14 7.85 4.03
CA PRO A 131 11.25 7.39 4.83
C PRO A 131 11.84 6.05 4.37
N ALA A 132 11.07 5.26 3.62
CA ALA A 132 11.58 4.11 2.88
C ALA A 132 10.73 3.82 1.65
N SER A 133 11.39 3.26 0.62
CA SER A 133 10.75 2.82 -0.62
C SER A 133 11.31 1.47 -1.03
N LEU A 134 10.41 0.54 -1.38
CA LEU A 134 10.74 -0.80 -1.82
C LEU A 134 10.38 -0.92 -3.30
N GLU A 135 11.37 -1.16 -4.14
CA GLU A 135 11.20 -1.37 -5.58
C GLU A 135 10.87 -2.82 -5.84
N CYS A 136 9.79 -3.06 -6.57
CA CYS A 136 9.22 -4.39 -6.71
C CYS A 136 9.02 -4.79 -8.18
N LEU A 137 9.36 -6.05 -8.48
CA LEU A 137 8.98 -6.75 -9.70
C LEU A 137 7.82 -7.70 -9.40
N LEU A 138 6.79 -7.66 -10.24
CA LEU A 138 5.66 -8.58 -10.15
C LEU A 138 6.14 -10.02 -10.38
N ARG A 139 5.78 -10.92 -9.47
CA ARG A 139 6.04 -12.37 -9.60
C ARG A 139 4.78 -13.13 -9.95
N GLU A 140 3.72 -12.88 -9.21
CA GLU A 140 2.44 -13.58 -9.40
C GLU A 140 1.26 -12.64 -9.19
N THR A 141 0.13 -12.99 -9.78
CA THR A 141 -1.15 -12.30 -9.57
C THR A 141 -2.29 -13.31 -9.55
N PHE A 142 -3.21 -13.11 -8.60
CA PHE A 142 -4.44 -13.90 -8.53
C PHE A 142 -5.63 -12.99 -8.32
N GLN A 143 -6.83 -13.54 -8.56
CA GLN A 143 -8.09 -12.88 -8.20
C GLN A 143 -8.79 -13.70 -7.13
N LEU A 144 -9.15 -13.05 -6.03
CA LEU A 144 -9.82 -13.68 -4.90
C LEU A 144 -11.12 -12.96 -4.53
N GLY A 145 -12.08 -13.75 -4.05
CA GLY A 145 -13.37 -13.27 -3.57
C GLY A 145 -14.45 -13.19 -4.65
N SER A 146 -15.71 -13.08 -4.20
CA SER A 146 -16.89 -12.93 -5.07
C SER A 146 -16.95 -11.57 -5.76
N THR A 147 -16.35 -10.54 -5.17
CA THR A 147 -16.02 -9.28 -5.84
C THR A 147 -14.50 -9.30 -6.01
N PRO A 148 -14.00 -9.71 -7.20
CA PRO A 148 -12.61 -10.07 -7.35
C PRO A 148 -11.67 -8.92 -7.00
N MET A 149 -10.79 -9.17 -6.01
CA MET A 149 -9.65 -8.33 -5.72
C MET A 149 -8.43 -8.90 -6.44
N ASP A 150 -7.66 -8.04 -7.08
CA ASP A 150 -6.36 -8.42 -7.60
C ASP A 150 -5.38 -8.52 -6.43
N VAL A 151 -4.75 -9.67 -6.26
CA VAL A 151 -3.67 -9.89 -5.30
C VAL A 151 -2.37 -9.98 -6.08
N PHE A 152 -1.44 -9.11 -5.79
CA PHE A 152 -0.11 -9.05 -6.41
C PHE A 152 0.93 -9.55 -5.43
N ILE A 153 1.79 -10.45 -5.89
CA ILE A 153 3.02 -10.84 -5.20
C ILE A 153 4.18 -10.16 -5.92
N GLY A 154 4.86 -9.28 -5.19
CA GLY A 154 6.03 -8.55 -5.68
C GLY A 154 7.30 -9.02 -4.99
N GLU A 155 8.36 -9.22 -5.77
CA GLU A 155 9.70 -9.39 -5.22
C GLU A 155 10.36 -8.04 -5.05
N VAL A 156 10.86 -7.77 -3.85
CA VAL A 156 11.62 -6.55 -3.54
C VAL A 156 13.03 -6.71 -4.11
N VAL A 157 13.38 -5.89 -5.10
CA VAL A 157 14.66 -5.94 -5.83
C VAL A 157 15.62 -4.82 -5.44
N ALA A 158 15.10 -3.73 -4.85
CA ALA A 158 15.91 -2.66 -4.26
C ALA A 158 15.14 -1.96 -3.14
N VAL A 159 15.87 -1.40 -2.19
CA VAL A 159 15.30 -0.62 -1.08
C VAL A 159 16.13 0.65 -0.88
N LYS A 160 15.44 1.79 -0.77
CA LYS A 160 15.99 3.03 -0.24
C LYS A 160 15.32 3.33 1.09
N TYR A 161 16.07 3.60 2.15
CA TYR A 161 15.52 3.79 3.49
C TYR A 161 16.39 4.74 4.33
N GLU A 162 15.74 5.40 5.28
CA GLU A 162 16.42 6.17 6.31
C GLU A 162 17.01 5.21 7.36
N PRO A 163 18.31 5.31 7.71
CA PRO A 163 19.00 4.34 8.57
C PRO A 163 18.32 4.09 9.93
N TYR A 164 17.64 5.07 10.50
CA TYR A 164 16.95 4.92 11.79
C TYR A 164 15.85 3.85 11.77
N LEU A 165 15.27 3.54 10.60
CA LEU A 165 14.22 2.53 10.47
C LEU A 165 14.69 1.10 10.78
N LEU A 166 15.99 0.86 10.83
CA LEU A 166 16.54 -0.44 11.29
C LEU A 166 16.46 -0.61 12.81
N SER A 167 16.31 0.47 13.56
CA SER A 167 16.24 0.46 15.02
C SER A 167 14.92 0.95 15.60
N SER A 168 14.14 1.73 14.83
CA SER A 168 12.86 2.28 15.28
C SER A 168 11.91 2.52 14.13
N GLN A 169 10.64 2.21 14.32
CA GLN A 169 9.56 2.48 13.37
C GLN A 169 8.70 3.68 13.77
N LYS A 170 9.17 4.50 14.75
CA LYS A 170 8.47 5.72 15.18
C LYS A 170 8.18 6.64 14.01
N GLY A 171 6.99 7.22 14.01
CA GLY A 171 6.53 8.10 12.95
C GLY A 171 5.85 7.40 11.76
N LEU A 172 6.00 6.08 11.60
CA LEU A 172 5.30 5.35 10.55
C LEU A 172 3.80 5.29 10.78
N VAL A 173 3.03 5.29 9.69
CA VAL A 173 1.57 5.31 9.70
C VAL A 173 1.00 3.91 9.53
N GLY A 174 0.04 3.57 10.42
CA GLY A 174 -0.82 2.40 10.30
C GLY A 174 -2.26 2.76 9.98
N ARG A 175 -2.96 1.94 9.20
CA ARG A 175 -4.39 2.06 8.92
C ARG A 175 -5.20 1.35 9.99
N LEU A 176 -6.19 2.06 10.54
CA LEU A 176 -7.24 1.49 11.38
C LEU A 176 -8.48 1.15 10.52
N GLY A 177 -9.67 1.53 10.92
CA GLY A 177 -10.89 1.37 10.12
C GLY A 177 -11.41 2.69 9.55
N GLY A 178 -12.06 2.66 8.40
CA GLY A 178 -12.61 3.85 7.75
C GLY A 178 -11.53 4.88 7.37
N LYS A 179 -11.68 6.13 7.79
CA LYS A 179 -10.70 7.23 7.58
C LYS A 179 -9.72 7.40 8.75
N ARG A 180 -9.62 6.40 9.64
CA ARG A 180 -8.78 6.49 10.84
C ARG A 180 -7.42 5.87 10.61
N TYR A 181 -6.40 6.49 11.17
CA TYR A 181 -5.01 6.05 11.15
C TYR A 181 -4.43 6.12 12.55
N CYS A 182 -3.35 5.42 12.79
CA CYS A 182 -2.45 5.62 13.92
C CYS A 182 -1.06 5.96 13.40
N VAL A 183 -0.25 6.49 14.27
CA VAL A 183 1.18 6.69 14.05
C VAL A 183 1.89 5.90 15.13
N VAL A 184 2.94 5.19 14.77
CA VAL A 184 3.77 4.49 15.75
C VAL A 184 4.50 5.54 16.59
N ASP A 185 4.20 5.62 17.89
CA ASP A 185 4.78 6.57 18.85
C ASP A 185 5.40 5.88 20.06
N CYS A 186 5.05 4.62 20.31
CA CYS A 186 5.57 3.81 21.39
C CYS A 186 6.00 2.45 20.84
N GLU A 187 7.21 2.03 21.21
CA GLU A 187 7.80 0.73 20.90
C GLU A 187 8.19 0.04 22.19
N VAL A 188 7.98 -1.28 22.27
CA VAL A 188 8.38 -2.09 23.43
C VAL A 188 9.41 -3.09 22.94
N ASP A 189 10.61 -3.02 23.51
CA ASP A 189 11.70 -3.96 23.24
C ASP A 189 11.68 -5.06 24.31
N LEU A 190 11.57 -6.30 23.87
CA LEU A 190 11.58 -7.50 24.72
C LEU A 190 12.86 -8.32 24.55
N SER A 191 13.91 -7.78 23.92
CA SER A 191 15.17 -8.49 23.66
C SER A 191 15.95 -8.87 24.92
N GLY A 192 15.56 -8.33 26.07
CA GLY A 192 16.17 -8.64 27.38
C GLY A 192 15.48 -9.72 28.23
N ILE A 193 14.45 -10.40 27.69
CA ILE A 193 13.67 -11.45 28.37
C ILE A 193 14.18 -12.83 28.01
#